data_ba1afbe06b6b038ab29f31c1615817fb
#
_entry.id   ba1afbe06b6b038ab29f31c1615817fb
#
_cell.length_a   1.000
_cell.length_b   1.000
_cell.length_c   1.000
_cell.angle_alpha   90.00
_cell.angle_beta   90.00
_cell.angle_gamma   90.00
#
_symmetry.space_group_name_H-M   'P 1'
#
loop_
_entity.id
_entity.type
_entity.pdbx_description
1 polymer ?
#
loop_
_entity_poly.entity_id
_entity_poly.type
_entity_poly.pdbx_seq_one_letter_code
_entity_poly.pdbx_strand_id
1 'polypeptide(L)'
;VALTAPAVAIKSSDAAPAVHRILPTGSEPKPAAAQRAGSKAVWAALTRLGSPYVWAAAGPDAFDCSGLVVWAFEQAGVTLPHSSQALAAGGQPVPLNQIRPGDVISYYSEASHVGIYVGGGRIIHASTYGVPVAVVPMDNAPIYNVRRYM
;
A
#
# COMPACT_ATOMS: atom_id res chain seq x y z
N VAL A 1 -27.17 16.41 -0.38
CA VAL A 1 -26.73 16.67 -1.06
C VAL A 1 -26.23 16.45 -1.38
N ALA A 2 -26.65 16.59 -0.69
CA ALA A 2 -26.16 16.84 -1.38
C ALA A 2 -25.68 16.71 -1.61
N LEU A 3 -26.08 16.57 -1.19
CA LEU A 3 -25.74 16.76 -1.77
C LEU A 3 -25.19 16.47 -2.03
N THR A 4 -25.73 16.59 -1.51
CA THR A 4 -25.44 16.69 -2.20
C THR A 4 -24.97 16.25 -2.34
N ALA A 5 -25.38 16.00 -1.90
CA ALA A 5 -25.13 15.97 -2.44
C ALA A 5 -24.80 15.56 -2.63
N PRO A 6 -24.89 15.35 -2.27
CA PRO A 6 -24.89 15.17 -2.77
C PRO A 6 -24.67 14.42 -2.96
N ALA A 7 -25.14 14.29 -2.38
CA ALA A 7 -25.10 14.13 -2.89
C ALA A 7 -24.99 13.53 -3.03
N VAL A 8 -25.32 13.11 -2.69
CA VAL A 8 -25.37 12.96 -3.16
C VAL A 8 -25.24 12.20 -3.32
N ALA A 9 -25.17 12.09 -2.78
CA ALA A 9 -25.26 12.02 -3.28
C ALA A 9 -25.26 11.36 -3.35
N ILE A 10 -25.74 10.88 -3.27
CA ILE A 10 -25.98 10.71 -3.65
C ILE A 10 -25.93 10.05 -3.79
N LYS A 11 -25.81 9.90 -3.45
CA LYS A 11 -26.10 9.77 -3.93
C LYS A 11 -25.96 9.14 -4.10
N SER A 12 -26.46 8.93 -3.70
CA SER A 12 -26.66 8.82 -4.19
C SER A 12 -26.72 8.15 -4.32
N SER A 13 -26.99 7.84 -4.06
CA SER A 13 -27.21 7.73 -4.57
C SER A 13 -27.31 7.10 -4.69
N ASP A 14 -27.69 6.95 -4.35
CA ASP A 14 -27.95 6.75 -4.86
C ASP A 14 -27.95 6.06 -4.93
N ALA A 15 -28.34 5.95 -4.77
CA ALA A 15 -28.51 5.65 -5.15
C ALA A 15 -28.53 4.83 -5.23
N ALA A 16 -28.83 4.57 -5.13
CA ALA A 16 -28.87 4.00 -5.47
C ALA A 16 -28.91 3.15 -5.59
N PRO A 17 -29.14 3.03 -5.65
CA PRO A 17 -29.21 2.26 -5.91
C PRO A 17 -29.01 1.30 -6.16
N ALA A 18 -29.18 1.24 -6.13
CA ALA A 18 -28.98 0.54 -6.56
C ALA A 18 -28.74 -0.28 -6.87
N VAL A 19 -28.96 -0.33 -6.92
CA VAL A 19 -28.73 -0.95 -7.36
C VAL A 19 -28.25 -1.61 -7.71
N HIS A 20 -28.17 -1.50 -7.62
CA HIS A 20 -27.67 -1.97 -8.09
C HIS A 20 -27.13 -2.72 -8.23
N ARG A 21 -27.08 -2.68 -8.14
CA ARG A 21 -26.55 -3.25 -8.32
C ARG A 21 -26.03 -4.23 -8.38
N ILE A 22 -25.68 -4.62 -8.49
CA ILE A 22 -25.39 -5.51 -8.48
C ILE A 22 -24.67 -6.33 -8.67
N LEU A 23 -24.39 -6.91 -8.55
CA LEU A 23 -23.74 -7.64 -8.63
C LEU A 23 -23.08 -8.56 -8.98
N PRO A 24 -22.75 -8.63 -9.01
CA PRO A 24 -22.06 -9.55 -9.57
C PRO A 24 -21.22 -10.45 -9.52
N THR A 25 -20.79 -10.73 -9.52
CA THR A 25 -20.65 -11.98 -9.65
C THR A 25 -19.34 -12.62 -9.59
N GLY A 26 -18.96 -13.72 -10.12
CA GLY A 26 -17.80 -14.51 -9.85
C GLY A 26 -16.48 -13.81 -10.08
N SER A 27 -16.46 -12.76 -10.87
CA SER A 27 -15.23 -12.02 -11.10
C SER A 27 -14.83 -11.11 -9.95
N GLU A 28 -15.75 -10.82 -9.07
CA GLU A 28 -15.52 -9.86 -7.99
C GLU A 28 -14.57 -10.36 -6.90
N PRO A 29 -14.57 -11.65 -6.53
CA PRO A 29 -13.72 -12.07 -5.40
C PRO A 29 -12.24 -11.74 -5.58
N LYS A 30 -11.70 -11.87 -6.78
CA LYS A 30 -10.28 -11.65 -6.99
C LYS A 30 -9.86 -10.19 -6.79
N PRO A 31 -10.52 -9.19 -7.41
CA PRO A 31 -10.19 -7.79 -7.12
C PRO A 31 -10.40 -7.42 -5.66
N ALA A 32 -11.48 -7.92 -5.06
CA ALA A 32 -11.75 -7.64 -3.67
C ALA A 32 -10.70 -8.26 -2.75
N ALA A 33 -10.23 -9.48 -3.06
CA ALA A 33 -9.19 -10.12 -2.28
C ALA A 33 -7.88 -9.36 -2.37
N ALA A 34 -7.49 -8.86 -3.54
CA ALA A 34 -6.28 -8.06 -3.70
C ALA A 34 -6.37 -6.76 -2.90
N GLN A 35 -7.54 -6.11 -2.93
CA GLN A 35 -7.74 -4.89 -2.17
C GLN A 35 -7.68 -5.15 -0.67
N ARG A 36 -8.24 -6.27 -0.22
CA ARG A 36 -8.18 -6.62 1.21
C ARG A 36 -6.75 -6.90 1.66
N ALA A 37 -5.95 -7.57 0.83
CA ALA A 37 -4.55 -7.82 1.17
C ALA A 37 -3.79 -6.50 1.28
N GLY A 38 -3.98 -5.59 0.32
CA GLY A 38 -3.36 -4.28 0.37
C GLY A 38 -3.77 -3.49 1.61
N SER A 39 -5.06 -3.48 1.93
CA SER A 39 -5.57 -2.80 3.12
C SER A 39 -5.01 -3.40 4.40
N LYS A 40 -4.94 -4.72 4.49
CA LYS A 40 -4.36 -5.38 5.66
C LYS A 40 -2.89 -5.06 5.83
N ALA A 41 -2.15 -5.01 4.73
CA ALA A 41 -0.73 -4.66 4.78
C ALA A 41 -0.55 -3.22 5.27
N VAL A 42 -1.37 -2.28 4.79
CA VAL A 42 -1.34 -0.89 5.27
C VAL A 42 -1.61 -0.84 6.77
N TRP A 43 -2.68 -1.49 7.23
CA TRP A 43 -3.01 -1.49 8.65
C TRP A 43 -1.90 -2.10 9.49
N ALA A 44 -1.32 -3.22 9.05
CA ALA A 44 -0.23 -3.87 9.75
C ALA A 44 0.97 -2.91 9.87
N ALA A 45 1.35 -2.29 8.76
CA ALA A 45 2.48 -1.35 8.77
C ALA A 45 2.21 -0.16 9.71
N LEU A 46 0.99 0.38 9.70
CA LEU A 46 0.63 1.51 10.56
C LEU A 46 0.73 1.17 12.04
N THR A 47 0.53 -0.10 12.43
CA THR A 47 0.72 -0.51 13.83
C THR A 47 2.18 -0.42 14.26
N ARG A 48 3.12 -0.27 13.31
CA ARG A 48 4.55 -0.24 13.58
C ARG A 48 5.17 1.15 13.48
N LEU A 49 4.35 2.18 13.37
CA LEU A 49 4.84 3.55 13.44
C LEU A 49 5.70 3.74 14.70
N GLY A 50 6.83 4.38 14.53
CA GLY A 50 7.76 4.62 15.63
C GLY A 50 8.75 3.50 15.89
N SER A 51 8.63 2.35 15.20
CA SER A 51 9.60 1.25 15.35
C SER A 51 10.96 1.66 14.81
N PRO A 52 12.05 1.16 15.41
CA PRO A 52 13.39 1.55 14.97
C PRO A 52 13.79 0.90 13.66
N TYR A 53 14.65 1.60 12.92
CA TYR A 53 15.30 1.03 11.74
C TYR A 53 16.49 0.18 12.18
N VAL A 54 16.54 -1.06 11.70
CA VAL A 54 17.69 -1.94 11.88
C VAL A 54 17.95 -2.67 10.57
N TRP A 55 19.18 -2.60 10.07
CA TRP A 55 19.58 -3.27 8.83
C TRP A 55 19.23 -4.76 8.88
N ALA A 56 18.65 -5.26 7.80
CA ALA A 56 18.23 -6.64 7.61
C ALA A 56 17.09 -7.09 8.52
N ALA A 57 16.49 -6.19 9.31
CA ALA A 57 15.37 -6.55 10.17
C ALA A 57 14.05 -6.55 9.40
N ALA A 58 13.22 -7.56 9.67
CA ALA A 58 11.91 -7.73 9.05
C ALA A 58 10.84 -7.94 10.11
N GLY A 59 10.93 -7.22 11.22
CA GLY A 59 9.93 -7.22 12.27
C GLY A 59 10.11 -8.32 13.29
N PRO A 60 9.21 -8.35 14.26
CA PRO A 60 8.07 -7.42 14.43
C PRO A 60 8.43 -6.10 15.11
N ASP A 61 9.64 -5.95 15.67
CA ASP A 61 9.97 -4.81 16.52
C ASP A 61 10.95 -3.83 15.88
N ALA A 62 11.55 -4.20 14.77
CA ALA A 62 12.50 -3.37 14.03
C ALA A 62 12.44 -3.75 12.57
N PHE A 63 12.81 -2.81 11.69
CA PHE A 63 12.64 -3.00 10.25
C PHE A 63 13.71 -2.26 9.46
N ASP A 64 14.15 -2.85 8.32
CA ASP A 64 14.68 -2.02 7.24
C ASP A 64 13.57 -1.75 6.23
N CYS A 65 13.89 -1.07 5.10
CA CYS A 65 12.85 -0.61 4.19
C CYS A 65 12.04 -1.75 3.58
N SER A 66 12.72 -2.75 3.03
CA SER A 66 12.03 -3.92 2.47
C SER A 66 11.50 -4.84 3.56
N GLY A 67 12.13 -4.86 4.73
CA GLY A 67 11.67 -5.66 5.86
C GLY A 67 10.30 -5.24 6.36
N LEU A 68 10.01 -3.94 6.38
CA LEU A 68 8.68 -3.47 6.74
C LEU A 68 7.65 -3.95 5.73
N VAL A 69 7.96 -3.87 4.44
CA VAL A 69 7.05 -4.32 3.38
C VAL A 69 6.80 -5.83 3.53
N VAL A 70 7.86 -6.62 3.70
CA VAL A 70 7.74 -8.08 3.84
C VAL A 70 6.87 -8.42 5.05
N TRP A 71 7.16 -7.82 6.20
CA TRP A 71 6.41 -8.10 7.42
C TRP A 71 4.93 -7.71 7.27
N ALA A 72 4.65 -6.53 6.72
CA ALA A 72 3.28 -6.05 6.57
C ALA A 72 2.46 -6.98 5.68
N PHE A 73 3.04 -7.42 4.56
CA PHE A 73 2.33 -8.32 3.65
C PHE A 73 2.20 -9.72 4.21
N GLU A 74 3.15 -10.17 5.05
CA GLU A 74 2.97 -11.44 5.77
C GLU A 74 1.72 -11.42 6.63
N GLN A 75 1.44 -10.30 7.27
CA GLN A 75 0.23 -10.17 8.08
C GLN A 75 -1.03 -10.24 7.22
N ALA A 76 -0.91 -9.96 5.93
CA ALA A 76 -2.00 -10.07 4.97
C ALA A 76 -2.02 -11.41 4.25
N GLY A 77 -1.14 -12.34 4.63
CA GLY A 77 -1.09 -13.67 4.02
C GLY A 77 -0.28 -13.74 2.73
N VAL A 78 0.52 -12.73 2.42
CA VAL A 78 1.31 -12.68 1.18
C VAL A 78 2.79 -12.74 1.52
N THR A 79 3.50 -13.70 0.92
CA THR A 79 4.95 -13.85 1.13
C THR A 79 5.70 -13.09 0.05
N LEU A 80 6.57 -12.18 0.45
CA LEU A 80 7.35 -11.34 -0.47
C LEU A 80 8.85 -11.50 -0.22
N PRO A 81 9.69 -11.25 -1.23
CA PRO A 81 11.14 -11.31 -1.04
C PRO A 81 11.65 -10.11 -0.25
N HIS A 82 12.63 -10.34 0.63
CA HIS A 82 13.24 -9.28 1.43
C HIS A 82 14.35 -8.59 0.63
N SER A 83 13.95 -7.84 -0.38
CA SER A 83 14.87 -7.10 -1.26
C SER A 83 14.11 -6.01 -1.98
N SER A 84 14.55 -4.76 -1.86
CA SER A 84 13.90 -3.64 -2.55
C SER A 84 13.96 -3.81 -4.06
N GLN A 85 15.07 -4.34 -4.60
CA GLN A 85 15.19 -4.60 -6.04
C GLN A 85 14.23 -5.68 -6.50
N ALA A 86 14.11 -6.77 -5.73
CA ALA A 86 13.19 -7.85 -6.09
C ALA A 86 11.73 -7.37 -5.99
N LEU A 87 11.41 -6.54 -5.01
CA LEU A 87 10.07 -5.97 -4.89
C LEU A 87 9.74 -5.05 -6.08
N ALA A 88 10.73 -4.31 -6.57
CA ALA A 88 10.53 -3.45 -7.75
C ALA A 88 10.35 -4.27 -9.04
N ALA A 89 10.85 -5.50 -9.08
CA ALA A 89 10.79 -6.35 -10.26
C ALA A 89 9.58 -7.29 -10.26
N GLY A 90 8.95 -7.50 -9.11
CA GLY A 90 7.84 -8.45 -8.97
C GLY A 90 6.48 -7.79 -9.03
N GLY A 91 5.46 -8.59 -8.77
CA GLY A 91 4.10 -8.10 -8.74
C GLY A 91 3.62 -7.59 -10.09
N GLN A 92 2.58 -6.78 -10.07
CA GLN A 92 2.01 -6.18 -11.28
C GLN A 92 2.41 -4.71 -11.37
N PRO A 93 2.84 -4.23 -12.55
CA PRO A 93 3.15 -2.82 -12.70
C PRO A 93 1.87 -1.98 -12.57
N VAL A 94 2.00 -0.85 -11.91
CA VAL A 94 0.88 0.07 -11.68
C VAL A 94 1.27 1.44 -12.19
N PRO A 95 0.49 2.03 -13.11
CA PRO A 95 0.71 3.43 -13.48
C PRO A 95 0.51 4.33 -12.26
N LEU A 96 1.31 5.38 -12.16
CA LEU A 96 1.27 6.24 -10.98
C LEU A 96 -0.10 6.85 -10.76
N ASN A 97 -0.83 7.16 -11.83
CA ASN A 97 -2.17 7.73 -11.72
C ASN A 97 -3.26 6.71 -11.34
N GLN A 98 -2.88 5.46 -11.12
CA GLN A 98 -3.80 4.41 -10.69
C GLN A 98 -3.38 3.80 -9.36
N ILE A 99 -2.53 4.48 -8.63
CA ILE A 99 -2.01 3.99 -7.36
C ILE A 99 -3.13 3.82 -6.33
N ARG A 100 -3.03 2.78 -5.52
CA ARG A 100 -4.00 2.47 -4.46
C ARG A 100 -3.28 2.13 -3.16
N PRO A 101 -3.91 2.37 -2.00
CA PRO A 101 -3.33 1.94 -0.74
C PRO A 101 -2.94 0.46 -0.78
N GLY A 102 -1.75 0.17 -0.29
CA GLY A 102 -1.16 -1.17 -0.35
C GLY A 102 -0.19 -1.36 -1.49
N ASP A 103 -0.18 -0.48 -2.49
CA ASP A 103 0.80 -0.56 -3.55
C ASP A 103 2.20 -0.27 -3.00
N VAL A 104 3.19 -0.93 -3.59
CA VAL A 104 4.58 -0.83 -3.17
C VAL A 104 5.31 0.11 -4.12
N ILE A 105 5.87 1.18 -3.57
CA ILE A 105 6.59 2.19 -4.36
C ILE A 105 8.08 2.02 -4.12
N SER A 106 8.84 1.87 -5.20
CA SER A 106 10.29 1.80 -5.16
C SER A 106 10.89 3.14 -5.58
N TYR A 107 12.03 3.48 -4.99
CA TYR A 107 12.65 4.79 -5.13
C TYR A 107 14.09 4.67 -5.59
N TYR A 108 14.55 5.72 -6.26
CA TYR A 108 15.88 5.89 -6.83
C TYR A 108 16.11 4.98 -8.04
N SER A 109 17.07 5.34 -8.87
CA SER A 109 17.31 4.64 -10.15
C SER A 109 17.67 3.17 -9.98
N GLU A 110 18.14 2.78 -8.80
CA GLU A 110 18.54 1.40 -8.51
C GLU A 110 17.52 0.68 -7.65
N ALA A 111 16.35 1.28 -7.42
CA ALA A 111 15.33 0.72 -6.54
C ALA A 111 15.91 0.38 -5.16
N SER A 112 16.71 1.28 -4.62
CA SER A 112 17.44 1.04 -3.37
C SER A 112 16.57 1.31 -2.13
N HIS A 113 15.38 1.83 -2.31
CA HIS A 113 14.45 2.12 -1.21
C HIS A 113 13.02 1.77 -1.62
N VAL A 114 12.18 1.46 -0.63
CA VAL A 114 10.81 1.02 -0.88
C VAL A 114 9.91 1.42 0.28
N GLY A 115 8.65 1.71 -0.03
CA GLY A 115 7.62 1.98 0.96
C GLY A 115 6.27 1.47 0.49
N ILE A 116 5.27 1.58 1.36
CA ILE A 116 3.90 1.17 1.06
C ILE A 116 3.03 2.42 0.98
N TYR A 117 2.30 2.55 -0.12
CA TYR A 117 1.36 3.65 -0.28
C TYR A 117 0.19 3.49 0.70
N VAL A 118 -0.10 4.53 1.46
CA VAL A 118 -1.17 4.48 2.47
C VAL A 118 -2.38 5.34 2.08
N GLY A 119 -2.33 5.97 0.90
CA GLY A 119 -3.38 6.88 0.46
C GLY A 119 -3.02 8.33 0.72
N GLY A 120 -3.78 9.25 0.12
CA GLY A 120 -3.58 10.67 0.36
C GLY A 120 -2.24 11.23 -0.07
N GLY A 121 -1.57 10.58 -1.02
CA GLY A 121 -0.25 11.02 -1.47
C GLY A 121 0.89 10.69 -0.52
N ARG A 122 0.73 9.70 0.36
CA ARG A 122 1.70 9.38 1.42
C ARG A 122 2.09 7.92 1.40
N ILE A 123 3.29 7.66 1.91
CA ILE A 123 3.79 6.29 2.11
C ILE A 123 4.15 6.10 3.58
N ILE A 124 4.17 4.82 4.00
CA ILE A 124 4.82 4.41 5.24
C ILE A 124 6.10 3.70 4.88
N HIS A 125 7.20 4.04 5.56
CA HIS A 125 8.50 3.45 5.27
C HIS A 125 9.40 3.40 6.49
N ALA A 126 10.42 2.54 6.42
CA ALA A 126 11.54 2.51 7.35
C ALA A 126 12.76 3.01 6.56
N SER A 127 13.27 4.21 6.87
CA SER A 127 14.19 4.88 5.96
C SER A 127 15.68 4.70 6.30
N THR A 128 16.07 4.96 7.54
CA THR A 128 17.47 4.88 7.93
C THR A 128 17.61 4.86 9.45
N TYR A 129 18.81 4.56 9.93
CA TYR A 129 19.10 4.55 11.36
C TYR A 129 18.80 5.91 12.00
N GLY A 130 18.19 5.85 13.18
CA GLY A 130 17.83 7.05 13.91
C GLY A 130 16.53 7.70 13.47
N VAL A 131 15.90 7.19 12.41
CA VAL A 131 14.62 7.71 11.93
C VAL A 131 13.59 6.57 12.06
N PRO A 132 12.64 6.69 12.99
CA PRO A 132 11.63 5.64 13.19
C PRO A 132 10.73 5.49 11.97
N VAL A 133 10.07 4.33 11.88
CA VAL A 133 9.03 4.10 10.86
C VAL A 133 8.04 5.26 10.91
N ALA A 134 7.79 5.85 9.76
CA ALA A 134 6.98 7.06 9.67
C ALA A 134 6.19 7.11 8.37
N VAL A 135 5.12 7.90 8.39
CA VAL A 135 4.36 8.26 7.19
C VAL A 135 4.89 9.58 6.67
N VAL A 136 5.23 9.60 5.38
CA VAL A 136 5.83 10.78 4.72
C VAL A 136 5.19 10.95 3.34
N PRO A 137 5.35 12.12 2.69
CA PRO A 137 4.86 12.29 1.33
C PRO A 137 5.50 11.28 0.37
N MET A 138 4.72 10.77 -0.57
CA MET A 138 5.22 9.76 -1.52
C MET A 138 6.25 10.31 -2.49
N ASP A 139 6.32 11.62 -2.64
CA ASP A 139 7.24 12.26 -3.57
C ASP A 139 8.47 12.87 -2.88
N ASN A 140 8.77 12.41 -1.65
CA ASN A 140 9.95 12.93 -0.94
C ASN A 140 11.27 12.40 -1.51
N ALA A 141 11.22 11.52 -2.50
CA ALA A 141 12.37 10.99 -3.22
C ALA A 141 11.94 10.60 -4.63
N PRO A 142 12.88 10.44 -5.57
CA PRO A 142 12.53 10.08 -6.95
C PRO A 142 11.91 8.69 -7.01
N ILE A 143 10.73 8.58 -7.60
CA ILE A 143 10.02 7.32 -7.72
C ILE A 143 10.59 6.52 -8.88
N TYR A 144 10.93 5.25 -8.62
CA TYR A 144 11.39 4.31 -9.65
C TYR A 144 10.19 3.64 -10.32
N ASN A 145 9.35 2.95 -9.56
CA ASN A 145 8.12 2.36 -10.08
C ASN A 145 7.15 2.03 -8.95
N VAL A 146 5.96 1.54 -9.35
CA VAL A 146 4.92 1.10 -8.43
C VAL A 146 4.53 -0.32 -8.81
N ARG A 147 4.43 -1.20 -7.82
CA ARG A 147 4.03 -2.59 -7.99
C ARG A 147 2.88 -2.93 -7.06
N ARG A 148 2.00 -3.83 -7.52
CA ARG A 148 0.88 -4.31 -6.71
C ARG A 148 1.03 -5.79 -6.49
N TYR A 149 0.93 -6.19 -5.23
CA TYR A 149 1.02 -7.59 -4.82
C TYR A 149 -0.33 -8.05 -4.29
N MET A 150 -0.72 -9.26 -4.70
CA MET A 150 -1.99 -9.85 -4.27
C MET A 150 -1.80 -10.81 -3.12
#